data_742fcc64673e4101b7bb9c0d733de6c4
#
_entry.id   742fcc64673e4101b7bb9c0d733de6c4
#
_cell.length_a   1.000
_cell.length_b   1.000
_cell.length_c   1.000
_cell.angle_alpha   90.00
_cell.angle_beta   90.00
_cell.angle_gamma   90.00
#
_symmetry.space_group_name_H-M   'P 1'
#
loop_
_entity.id
_entity.type
_entity.pdbx_description
1 polymer ?
#
loop_
_entity_poly.entity_id
_entity_poly.type
_entity_poly.pdbx_seq_one_letter_code
_entity_poly.pdbx_strand_id
1 'polypeptide(L)'
;MASETFVPAKDPADALMKTMLDAVKAGSYEAFIADATPHMKELGKSAFGVASAHFAPMLMKGYKTTYLCRLRKGERALSLWKLEPVGAPEDYLIHVTLKGGKVDEFRIE
;
A
#
# COMPACT_ATOMS: atom_id res chain seq x y z
N MET A 1 -2.26 -1.59 30.18
CA MET A 1 -2.16 -1.43 29.62
C MET A 1 -1.93 -1.35 28.70
N ALA A 2 -1.97 -1.56 28.46
CA ALA A 2 -1.57 -1.44 27.62
C ALA A 2 -1.89 -1.06 26.67
N SER A 3 -2.38 -0.66 26.64
CA SER A 3 -2.56 -0.20 25.76
C SER A 3 -2.14 0.19 24.88
N GLU A 4 -1.88 0.39 24.96
CA GLU A 4 -1.37 0.81 24.20
C GLU A 4 -0.71 0.30 23.59
N THR A 5 -0.49 -0.03 24.24
CA THR A 5 0.18 -0.76 23.59
C THR A 5 -0.14 -0.96 22.27
N PHE A 6 -1.13 -0.69 21.96
CA PHE A 6 -1.49 -0.80 20.64
C PHE A 6 -0.91 0.35 19.87
N VAL A 7 -0.07 0.06 18.97
CA VAL A 7 0.61 1.06 18.18
C VAL A 7 0.37 0.73 16.72
N PRO A 8 -0.36 1.58 16.00
CA PRO A 8 -0.67 1.29 14.60
C PRO A 8 0.57 1.07 13.74
N ALA A 9 1.66 1.75 14.07
CA ALA A 9 2.89 1.59 13.31
C ALA A 9 3.48 0.20 13.40
N LYS A 10 2.93 -0.65 14.28
CA LYS A 10 3.38 -2.02 14.41
C LYS A 10 2.68 -2.98 13.45
N ASP A 11 1.77 -2.49 12.65
CA ASP A 11 1.15 -3.35 11.64
C ASP A 11 2.24 -3.78 10.66
N PRO A 12 2.45 -5.09 10.46
CA PRO A 12 3.49 -5.57 9.56
C PRO A 12 3.31 -5.10 8.13
N ALA A 13 2.11 -4.72 7.76
CA ALA A 13 1.85 -4.20 6.42
C ALA A 13 2.35 -2.77 6.23
N ASP A 14 2.65 -2.04 7.33
CA ASP A 14 3.05 -0.64 7.21
C ASP A 14 4.34 -0.47 6.40
N ALA A 15 5.36 -1.26 6.71
CA ALA A 15 6.62 -1.19 5.98
C ALA A 15 6.43 -1.60 4.51
N LEU A 16 5.62 -2.63 4.27
CA LEU A 16 5.34 -3.08 2.91
C LEU A 16 4.58 -2.02 2.13
N MET A 17 3.61 -1.37 2.76
CA MET A 17 2.84 -0.31 2.13
C MET A 17 3.77 0.82 1.68
N LYS A 18 4.69 1.24 2.56
CA LYS A 18 5.62 2.32 2.23
C LYS A 18 6.56 1.94 1.10
N THR A 19 7.05 0.70 1.13
CA THR A 19 7.91 0.18 0.06
C THR A 19 7.17 0.21 -1.28
N MET A 20 5.90 -0.18 -1.28
CA MET A 20 5.12 -0.20 -2.49
C MET A 20 4.79 1.20 -3.01
N LEU A 21 4.52 2.16 -2.11
CA LEU A 21 4.33 3.54 -2.52
C LEU A 21 5.61 4.12 -3.14
N ASP A 22 6.76 3.79 -2.55
CA ASP A 22 8.04 4.22 -3.11
C ASP A 22 8.25 3.61 -4.49
N ALA A 23 7.86 2.36 -4.68
CA ALA A 23 7.97 1.69 -5.98
C ALA A 23 7.05 2.34 -7.02
N VAL A 24 5.84 2.71 -6.63
CA VAL A 24 4.91 3.42 -7.52
C VAL A 24 5.50 4.76 -7.91
N LYS A 25 6.05 5.48 -6.94
CA LYS A 25 6.63 6.79 -7.16
C LYS A 25 7.84 6.72 -8.10
N ALA A 26 8.65 5.66 -7.96
CA ALA A 26 9.83 5.45 -8.78
C ALA A 26 9.55 4.77 -10.11
N GLY A 27 8.36 4.22 -10.29
CA GLY A 27 8.03 3.46 -11.49
C GLY A 27 8.74 2.10 -11.55
N SER A 28 9.09 1.53 -10.40
CA SER A 28 9.84 0.28 -10.34
C SER A 28 8.93 -0.92 -10.10
N TYR A 29 8.60 -1.62 -11.16
CA TYR A 29 7.77 -2.81 -11.08
C TYR A 29 8.45 -3.91 -10.25
N GLU A 30 9.76 -4.10 -10.41
CA GLU A 30 10.49 -5.12 -9.65
C GLU A 30 10.39 -4.88 -8.14
N ALA A 31 10.54 -3.63 -7.72
CA ALA A 31 10.41 -3.29 -6.30
C ALA A 31 8.97 -3.48 -5.83
N PHE A 32 8.02 -3.17 -6.69
CA PHE A 32 6.61 -3.28 -6.39
C PHE A 32 6.19 -4.72 -6.08
N ILE A 33 6.74 -5.69 -6.82
CA ILE A 33 6.37 -7.10 -6.68
C ILE A 33 7.35 -7.91 -5.84
N ALA A 34 8.35 -7.27 -5.23
CA ALA A 34 9.39 -7.99 -4.49
C ALA A 34 8.82 -8.90 -3.41
N ASP A 35 7.79 -8.45 -2.71
CA ASP A 35 7.15 -9.24 -1.65
C ASP A 35 5.73 -9.67 -2.02
N ALA A 36 5.47 -9.83 -3.31
CA ALA A 36 4.14 -10.14 -3.82
C ALA A 36 3.91 -11.65 -3.95
N THR A 37 2.65 -12.06 -3.78
CA THR A 37 2.25 -13.43 -4.08
C THR A 37 2.18 -13.62 -5.59
N PRO A 38 2.17 -14.88 -6.07
CA PRO A 38 1.98 -15.13 -7.51
C PRO A 38 0.70 -14.49 -8.04
N HIS A 39 -0.35 -14.47 -7.24
CA HIS A 39 -1.62 -13.83 -7.62
C HIS A 39 -1.42 -12.35 -7.91
N MET A 40 -0.72 -11.64 -7.02
CA MET A 40 -0.43 -10.23 -7.20
C MET A 40 0.41 -9.97 -8.45
N LYS A 41 1.37 -10.85 -8.71
CA LYS A 41 2.25 -10.71 -9.88
C LYS A 41 1.50 -10.86 -11.21
N GLU A 42 0.32 -11.47 -11.18
CA GLU A 42 -0.48 -11.62 -12.39
C GLU A 42 -1.05 -10.31 -12.91
N LEU A 43 -1.10 -9.27 -12.06
CA LEU A 43 -1.53 -7.96 -12.50
C LEU A 43 -0.67 -7.46 -13.66
N GLY A 44 0.60 -7.80 -13.61
CA GLY A 44 1.50 -7.50 -14.71
C GLY A 44 2.03 -6.10 -14.74
N LYS A 45 3.08 -5.96 -15.51
CA LYS A 45 3.84 -4.72 -15.62
C LYS A 45 3.02 -3.59 -16.24
N SER A 46 2.13 -3.95 -17.16
CA SER A 46 1.32 -2.96 -17.87
C SER A 46 0.36 -2.24 -16.92
N ALA A 47 -0.36 -3.00 -16.09
CA ALA A 47 -1.29 -2.42 -15.13
C ALA A 47 -0.56 -1.56 -14.10
N PHE A 48 0.61 -2.02 -13.64
CA PHE A 48 1.44 -1.24 -12.74
C PHE A 48 1.87 0.07 -13.39
N GLY A 49 2.28 0.02 -14.66
CA GLY A 49 2.72 1.20 -15.39
C GLY A 49 1.64 2.27 -15.47
N VAL A 50 0.40 1.87 -15.70
CA VAL A 50 -0.72 2.81 -15.75
C VAL A 50 -0.93 3.45 -14.39
N ALA A 51 -0.94 2.66 -13.32
CA ALA A 51 -1.13 3.18 -11.97
C ALA A 51 0.02 4.11 -11.56
N SER A 52 1.25 3.71 -11.86
CA SER A 52 2.43 4.51 -11.54
C SER A 52 2.37 5.86 -12.26
N ALA A 53 2.04 5.85 -13.56
CA ALA A 53 1.95 7.09 -14.33
C ALA A 53 0.90 8.04 -13.74
N HIS A 54 -0.18 7.49 -13.20
CA HIS A 54 -1.24 8.30 -12.60
C HIS A 54 -0.85 8.84 -11.22
N PHE A 55 -0.30 7.98 -10.37
CA PHE A 55 -0.05 8.37 -8.97
C PHE A 55 1.34 8.96 -8.69
N ALA A 56 2.36 8.61 -9.48
CA ALA A 56 3.71 9.08 -9.20
C ALA A 56 3.84 10.60 -9.08
N PRO A 57 3.29 11.40 -10.01
CA PRO A 57 3.42 12.85 -9.89
C PRO A 57 2.81 13.40 -8.61
N MET A 58 1.68 12.82 -8.19
CA MET A 58 0.98 13.20 -6.98
C MET A 58 1.81 12.85 -5.75
N LEU A 59 2.39 11.65 -5.72
CA LEU A 59 3.21 11.21 -4.59
C LEU A 59 4.51 11.99 -4.49
N MET A 60 5.04 12.43 -5.61
CA MET A 60 6.29 13.21 -5.63
C MET A 60 6.14 14.57 -4.98
N LYS A 61 4.94 15.13 -4.94
CA LYS A 61 4.70 16.42 -4.30
C LYS A 61 4.64 16.29 -2.78
N GLY A 62 4.66 15.06 -2.28
CA GLY A 62 4.55 14.80 -0.86
C GLY A 62 3.17 14.32 -0.49
N TYR A 63 3.10 13.57 0.59
CA TYR A 63 1.84 13.01 1.05
C TYR A 63 1.96 12.60 2.50
N LYS A 64 0.81 12.37 3.12
CA LYS A 64 0.72 11.88 4.49
C LYS A 64 -0.14 10.62 4.47
N THR A 65 0.27 9.61 5.22
CA THR A 65 -0.55 8.39 5.39
C THR A 65 -0.97 8.28 6.84
N THR A 66 -2.20 7.85 7.06
CA THR A 66 -2.75 7.64 8.39
C THR A 66 -3.34 6.23 8.44
N TYR A 67 -2.85 5.42 9.37
CA TYR A 67 -3.35 4.07 9.56
C TYR A 67 -4.80 4.12 10.04
N LEU A 68 -5.66 3.32 9.44
CA LEU A 68 -7.06 3.29 9.80
C LEU A 68 -7.45 2.03 10.55
N CYS A 69 -7.20 0.87 9.97
CA CYS A 69 -7.61 -0.40 10.61
C CYS A 69 -7.04 -1.60 9.88
N ARG A 70 -7.22 -2.75 10.50
CA ARG A 70 -6.84 -4.03 9.93
C ARG A 70 -8.00 -4.99 10.11
N LEU A 71 -8.36 -5.68 9.04
CA LEU A 71 -9.45 -6.64 9.05
C LEU A 71 -8.90 -8.04 8.75
N ARG A 72 -9.42 -9.03 9.46
CA ARG A 72 -9.09 -10.42 9.18
C ARG A 72 -10.05 -10.94 8.12
N LYS A 73 -9.50 -11.62 7.13
CA LYS A 73 -10.26 -12.15 6.00
C LYS A 73 -9.84 -13.59 5.75
N GLY A 74 -10.13 -14.51 6.68
CA GLY A 74 -9.70 -15.89 6.59
C GLY A 74 -8.18 -15.97 6.68
N GLU A 75 -7.54 -16.47 5.61
CA GLU A 75 -6.08 -16.58 5.57
C GLU A 75 -5.40 -15.25 5.28
N ARG A 76 -6.17 -14.21 5.02
CA ARG A 76 -5.64 -12.91 4.63
C ARG A 76 -5.89 -11.88 5.71
N ALA A 77 -5.13 -10.79 5.64
CA ALA A 77 -5.36 -9.62 6.48
C ALA A 77 -5.34 -8.40 5.60
N LEU A 78 -6.38 -7.59 5.69
CA LEU A 78 -6.50 -6.36 4.92
C LEU A 78 -6.23 -5.18 5.84
N SER A 79 -5.21 -4.37 5.49
CA SER A 79 -4.90 -3.17 6.24
C SER A 79 -5.22 -1.95 5.38
N LEU A 80 -5.69 -0.90 6.03
CA LEU A 80 -6.17 0.30 5.36
C LEU A 80 -5.49 1.55 5.91
N TRP A 81 -5.14 2.45 5.01
CA TRP A 81 -4.58 3.77 5.35
C TRP A 81 -5.30 4.84 4.56
N LYS A 82 -5.41 6.03 5.18
CA LYS A 82 -5.83 7.22 4.46
C LYS A 82 -4.58 7.82 3.83
N LEU A 83 -4.66 8.19 2.57
CA LEU A 83 -3.57 8.85 1.86
C LEU A 83 -4.00 10.28 1.54
N GLU A 84 -3.24 11.24 2.05
CA GLU A 84 -3.52 12.66 1.85
C GLU A 84 -2.40 13.30 1.05
N PRO A 85 -2.53 13.38 -0.29
CA PRO A 85 -1.49 14.02 -1.10
C PRO A 85 -1.51 15.53 -0.91
N VAL A 86 -0.32 16.12 -0.91
CA VAL A 86 -0.19 17.58 -0.79
C VAL A 86 -0.78 18.26 -2.03
N GLY A 87 -1.68 19.20 -1.79
CA GLY A 87 -2.26 19.99 -2.87
C GLY A 87 -3.31 19.29 -3.70
N ALA A 88 -3.67 18.06 -3.37
CA ALA A 88 -4.71 17.34 -4.11
C ALA A 88 -6.09 17.72 -3.59
N PRO A 89 -7.12 17.70 -4.46
CA PRO A 89 -8.48 18.07 -4.06
C PRO A 89 -9.19 16.99 -3.24
N GLU A 90 -8.62 15.79 -3.15
CA GLU A 90 -9.26 14.71 -2.42
C GLU A 90 -8.23 13.77 -1.80
N ASP A 91 -8.69 13.01 -0.82
CA ASP A 91 -7.88 11.98 -0.19
C ASP A 91 -8.17 10.63 -0.85
N TYR A 92 -7.28 9.69 -0.62
CA TYR A 92 -7.40 8.35 -1.18
C TYR A 92 -7.32 7.31 -0.08
N LEU A 93 -7.69 6.08 -0.41
CA LEU A 93 -7.62 4.96 0.50
C LEU A 93 -6.62 3.95 -0.04
N ILE A 94 -5.66 3.55 0.79
CA ILE A 94 -4.69 2.52 0.43
C ILE A 94 -5.13 1.20 1.05
N HIS A 95 -5.21 0.16 0.21
CA HIS A 95 -5.53 -1.20 0.64
C HIS A 95 -4.30 -2.07 0.45
N VAL A 96 -3.88 -2.77 1.50
CA VAL A 96 -2.84 -3.79 1.37
C VAL A 96 -3.39 -5.07 1.98
N THR A 97 -3.51 -6.11 1.16
CA THR A 97 -3.93 -7.41 1.63
C THR A 97 -2.71 -8.32 1.69
N LEU A 98 -2.48 -8.93 2.87
CA LEU A 98 -1.39 -9.87 3.06
C LEU A 98 -1.93 -11.29 3.11
N LYS A 99 -1.16 -12.22 2.55
CA LYS A 99 -1.42 -13.65 2.64
C LYS A 99 -0.08 -14.34 2.86
N GLY A 100 0.06 -15.02 3.99
CA GLY A 100 1.32 -15.69 4.31
C GLY A 100 2.51 -14.74 4.40
N GLY A 101 2.27 -13.53 4.85
CA GLY A 101 3.33 -12.52 5.00
C GLY A 101 3.73 -11.83 3.71
N LYS A 102 3.06 -12.15 2.60
CA LYS A 102 3.35 -11.52 1.30
C LYS A 102 2.15 -10.71 0.83
N VAL A 103 2.41 -9.72 -0.02
CA VAL A 103 1.35 -8.86 -0.53
C VAL A 103 0.55 -9.60 -1.59
N ASP A 104 -0.74 -9.77 -1.34
CA ASP A 104 -1.65 -10.45 -2.25
C ASP A 104 -2.46 -9.45 -3.09
N GLU A 105 -2.68 -8.25 -2.55
CA GLU A 105 -3.34 -7.15 -3.25
C GLU A 105 -2.84 -5.81 -2.74
N PHE A 106 -2.79 -4.85 -3.63
CA PHE A 106 -2.46 -3.47 -3.30
C PHE A 106 -3.30 -2.56 -4.18
N ARG A 107 -4.02 -1.62 -3.55
CA ARG A 107 -4.85 -0.67 -4.31
C ARG A 107 -4.83 0.70 -3.68
N ILE A 108 -4.94 1.70 -4.53
CA ILE A 108 -5.17 3.09 -4.12
C ILE A 108 -6.47 3.51 -4.80
N GLU A 109 -7.44 3.93 -4.00
CA GLU A 109 -8.73 4.33 -4.57
C GLU A 109 -9.33 5.53 -3.88
#